data_edc49419ad5c9d8a6b1e287589abbc97
#
_entry.id   edc49419ad5c9d8a6b1e287589abbc97
#
_cell.length_a   1.000
_cell.length_b   1.000
_cell.length_c   1.000
_cell.angle_alpha   90.00
_cell.angle_beta   90.00
_cell.angle_gamma   90.00
#
_symmetry.space_group_name_H-M   'P 1'
#
loop_
_entity.id
_entity.type
_entity.pdbx_description
1 polymer ?
#
loop_
_entity_poly.entity_id
_entity_poly.type
_entity_poly.pdbx_seq_one_letter_code
_entity_poly.pdbx_strand_id
1 'polypeptide(L)'
;MTDPIKVFGNVGSPYTQKMLSLLRYRNIPYSVSWGDVVQNLSFLNIEPPKPVLLPTMVFKDDEGLDICRTDTTPIIRYLEELYEEKSVIPSSPILSFLNYLLEDFADEWTTKYMFHYRWYFNEDADNAKKMLVLQHKIDIDDESMNQFGDIIADRQINRLWVVGSNDDTAKLIDQSYKRYLSLMENHLKFLPFMFCLLYTSPSPRDLAR
;
A
#
# COMPACT_ATOMS: atom_id res chain seq x y z
N MET A 1 14.90 21.57 11.31
CA MET A 1 13.90 20.49 11.20
C MET A 1 13.58 20.36 9.71
N THR A 2 13.73 19.20 9.14
CA THR A 2 13.33 18.96 7.75
C THR A 2 11.80 19.03 7.65
N ASP A 3 11.28 19.66 6.60
CA ASP A 3 9.84 19.72 6.35
C ASP A 3 9.26 18.30 6.25
N PRO A 4 8.05 18.06 6.79
CA PRO A 4 7.43 16.73 6.73
C PRO A 4 7.16 16.34 5.29
N ILE A 5 7.43 15.06 4.96
CA ILE A 5 7.12 14.49 3.65
C ILE A 5 5.60 14.49 3.45
N LYS A 6 5.13 15.04 2.33
CA LYS A 6 3.69 15.03 1.99
C LYS A 6 3.35 13.70 1.32
N VAL A 7 2.38 12.99 1.87
CA VAL A 7 1.90 11.70 1.37
C VAL A 7 0.45 11.85 0.90
N PHE A 8 0.19 11.52 -0.34
CA PHE A 8 -1.15 11.50 -0.93
C PHE A 8 -1.55 10.06 -1.18
N GLY A 9 -2.62 9.61 -0.56
CA GLY A 9 -2.99 8.22 -0.61
C GLY A 9 -4.43 7.94 -0.19
N ASN A 10 -4.77 6.66 -0.14
CA ASN A 10 -6.08 6.18 0.28
C ASN A 10 -5.94 5.10 1.36
N VAL A 11 -6.88 5.11 2.31
CA VAL A 11 -6.88 4.18 3.46
C VAL A 11 -6.92 2.73 3.01
N GLY A 12 -7.68 2.41 1.96
CA GLY A 12 -7.81 1.06 1.40
C GLY A 12 -6.67 0.65 0.46
N SER A 13 -5.65 1.49 0.26
CA SER A 13 -4.48 1.14 -0.54
C SER A 13 -3.43 0.43 0.32
N PRO A 14 -3.08 -0.85 0.03
CA PRO A 14 -2.05 -1.55 0.77
C PRO A 14 -0.68 -0.86 0.67
N TYR A 15 -0.36 -0.29 -0.48
CA TYR A 15 0.88 0.43 -0.71
C TYR A 15 0.95 1.75 0.08
N THR A 16 -0.19 2.46 0.25
CA THR A 16 -0.24 3.61 1.16
C THR A 16 0.06 3.17 2.59
N GLN A 17 -0.55 2.09 3.07
CA GLN A 17 -0.31 1.57 4.41
C GLN A 17 1.13 1.08 4.60
N LYS A 18 1.72 0.43 3.59
CA LYS A 18 3.14 0.05 3.57
C LYS A 18 4.04 1.26 3.84
N MET A 19 3.85 2.35 3.09
CA MET A 19 4.68 3.56 3.26
C MET A 19 4.46 4.26 4.59
N LEU A 20 3.21 4.39 5.05
CA LEU A 20 2.94 4.99 6.36
C LEU A 20 3.56 4.19 7.50
N SER A 21 3.56 2.87 7.40
CA SER A 21 4.19 1.97 8.37
C SER A 21 5.70 2.18 8.42
N LEU A 22 6.34 2.26 7.25
CA LEU A 22 7.77 2.52 7.14
C LEU A 22 8.15 3.87 7.73
N LEU A 23 7.42 4.94 7.37
CA LEU A 23 7.70 6.29 7.87
C LEU A 23 7.57 6.36 9.40
N ARG A 24 6.54 5.70 9.99
CA ARG A 24 6.37 5.59 11.46
C ARG A 24 7.51 4.83 12.11
N TYR A 25 7.88 3.68 11.55
CA TYR A 25 8.97 2.87 12.08
C TYR A 25 10.30 3.64 12.09
N ARG A 26 10.59 4.34 11.00
CA ARG A 26 11.83 5.12 10.85
C ARG A 26 11.77 6.49 11.57
N ASN A 27 10.64 6.87 12.17
CA ASN A 27 10.42 8.20 12.77
C ASN A 27 10.64 9.35 11.78
N ILE A 28 10.33 9.13 10.50
CA ILE A 28 10.41 10.16 9.46
C ILE A 28 9.15 11.03 9.54
N PRO A 29 9.28 12.37 9.71
CA PRO A 29 8.13 13.25 9.74
C PRO A 29 7.36 13.26 8.42
N TYR A 30 6.05 13.14 8.49
CA TYR A 30 5.17 13.16 7.31
C TYR A 30 3.81 13.78 7.63
N SER A 31 3.13 14.24 6.59
CA SER A 31 1.72 14.62 6.60
C SER A 31 0.96 13.83 5.56
N VAL A 32 -0.30 13.46 5.85
CA VAL A 32 -1.12 12.67 4.92
C VAL A 32 -2.30 13.49 4.44
N SER A 33 -2.51 13.50 3.13
CA SER A 33 -3.73 14.00 2.49
C SER A 33 -4.47 12.81 1.88
N TRP A 34 -5.67 12.57 2.38
CA TRP A 34 -6.55 11.52 1.88
C TRP A 34 -7.41 12.04 0.71
N GLY A 35 -7.83 11.15 -0.17
CA GLY A 35 -8.76 11.45 -1.24
C GLY A 35 -8.14 11.42 -2.63
N ASP A 36 -8.66 12.25 -3.52
CA ASP A 36 -8.17 12.33 -4.90
C ASP A 36 -6.79 12.98 -4.97
N VAL A 37 -5.82 12.23 -5.46
CA VAL A 37 -4.41 12.67 -5.52
C VAL A 37 -4.24 13.84 -6.47
N VAL A 38 -4.89 13.82 -7.64
CA VAL A 38 -4.76 14.87 -8.66
C VAL A 38 -5.33 16.17 -8.13
N GLN A 39 -6.50 16.11 -7.50
CA GLN A 39 -7.14 17.27 -6.90
C GLN A 39 -6.28 17.86 -5.77
N ASN A 40 -5.80 17.01 -4.87
CA ASN A 40 -4.97 17.45 -3.75
C ASN A 40 -3.64 18.08 -4.20
N LEU A 41 -3.00 17.54 -5.23
CA LEU A 41 -1.78 18.13 -5.80
C LEU A 41 -2.07 19.46 -6.50
N SER A 42 -3.22 19.58 -7.17
CA SER A 42 -3.61 20.83 -7.85
C SER A 42 -3.78 22.00 -6.88
N PHE A 43 -4.31 21.75 -5.67
CA PHE A 43 -4.40 22.77 -4.62
C PHE A 43 -3.02 23.30 -4.16
N LEU A 44 -1.98 22.52 -4.35
CA LEU A 44 -0.60 22.89 -4.01
C LEU A 44 0.19 23.40 -5.21
N ASN A 45 -0.44 23.50 -6.40
CA ASN A 45 0.22 23.82 -7.66
C ASN A 45 1.36 22.86 -8.02
N ILE A 46 1.21 21.58 -7.66
CA ILE A 46 2.19 20.51 -7.98
C ILE A 46 1.62 19.69 -9.14
N GLU A 47 2.44 19.46 -10.17
CA GLU A 47 2.04 18.61 -11.31
C GLU A 47 1.95 17.15 -10.88
N PRO A 48 0.79 16.45 -11.14
CA PRO A 48 0.65 15.06 -10.80
C PRO A 48 1.56 14.16 -11.65
N PRO A 49 2.09 13.06 -11.09
CA PRO A 49 2.93 12.13 -11.82
C PRO A 49 2.12 11.35 -12.88
N LYS A 50 2.82 10.78 -13.85
CA LYS A 50 2.24 9.92 -14.89
C LYS A 50 2.99 8.58 -14.93
N PRO A 51 2.33 7.47 -14.52
CA PRO A 51 0.95 7.36 -14.02
C PRO A 51 0.79 7.86 -12.58
N VAL A 52 -0.45 8.24 -12.19
CA VAL A 52 -0.79 8.50 -10.79
C VAL A 52 -0.94 7.16 -10.07
N LEU A 53 -0.08 6.91 -9.08
CA LEU A 53 -0.12 5.70 -8.25
C LEU A 53 -0.27 6.08 -6.77
N LEU A 54 -0.74 5.12 -5.97
CA LEU A 54 -0.91 5.28 -4.52
C LEU A 54 0.17 4.50 -3.76
N PRO A 55 0.84 5.15 -2.79
CA PRO A 55 0.80 6.58 -2.55
C PRO A 55 1.61 7.37 -3.56
N THR A 56 1.24 8.64 -3.78
CA THR A 56 2.13 9.64 -4.36
C THR A 56 2.78 10.42 -3.21
N MET A 57 4.08 10.55 -3.23
CA MET A 57 4.83 11.29 -2.20
C MET A 57 5.57 12.46 -2.83
N VAL A 58 5.61 13.59 -2.12
CA VAL A 58 6.27 14.80 -2.58
C VAL A 58 7.55 15.03 -1.78
N PHE A 59 8.63 15.21 -2.50
CA PHE A 59 9.95 15.49 -2.00
C PHE A 59 10.46 16.84 -2.56
N LYS A 60 11.54 17.33 -2.00
CA LYS A 60 12.29 18.43 -2.59
C LYS A 60 13.42 17.87 -3.45
N ASP A 61 13.62 18.46 -4.64
CA ASP A 61 14.81 18.20 -5.44
C ASP A 61 16.00 19.06 -4.96
N ASP A 62 17.13 18.98 -5.67
CA ASP A 62 18.36 19.71 -5.33
C ASP A 62 18.21 21.24 -5.47
N GLU A 63 17.21 21.69 -6.23
CA GLU A 63 16.86 23.10 -6.42
C GLU A 63 15.80 23.58 -5.42
N GLY A 64 15.29 22.67 -4.57
CA GLY A 64 14.24 22.93 -3.59
C GLY A 64 12.83 22.94 -4.17
N LEU A 65 12.62 22.48 -5.40
CA LEU A 65 11.32 22.35 -6.04
C LEU A 65 10.61 21.08 -5.60
N ASP A 66 9.26 21.14 -5.55
CA ASP A 66 8.43 19.98 -5.22
C ASP A 66 8.39 18.99 -6.38
N ILE A 67 8.85 17.75 -6.14
CA ILE A 67 8.79 16.65 -7.10
C ILE A 67 7.95 15.48 -6.55
N CYS A 68 7.10 14.91 -7.41
CA CYS A 68 6.32 13.72 -7.09
C CYS A 68 7.13 12.45 -7.34
N ARG A 69 7.09 11.53 -6.37
CA ARG A 69 7.57 10.15 -6.54
C ARG A 69 6.42 9.19 -6.30
N THR A 70 6.37 8.14 -7.10
CA THR A 70 5.41 7.04 -7.02
C THR A 70 6.17 5.71 -7.02
N ASP A 71 5.45 4.63 -6.72
CA ASP A 71 6.01 3.30 -6.51
C ASP A 71 6.83 3.21 -5.20
N THR A 72 6.38 2.29 -4.33
CA THR A 72 6.91 2.18 -2.97
C THR A 72 8.35 1.68 -2.93
N THR A 73 8.72 0.76 -3.79
CA THR A 73 10.08 0.17 -3.78
C THR A 73 11.18 1.19 -4.09
N PRO A 74 11.13 1.98 -5.19
CA PRO A 74 12.12 3.02 -5.41
C PRO A 74 12.06 4.13 -4.36
N ILE A 75 10.86 4.47 -3.82
CA ILE A 75 10.74 5.45 -2.73
C ILE A 75 11.46 4.94 -1.48
N ILE A 76 11.33 3.67 -1.11
CA ILE A 76 12.04 3.09 0.04
C ILE A 76 13.55 3.23 -0.16
N ARG A 77 14.08 2.89 -1.34
CA ARG A 77 15.52 3.04 -1.64
C ARG A 77 15.98 4.48 -1.51
N TYR A 78 15.20 5.41 -2.03
CA TYR A 78 15.49 6.84 -1.90
C TYR A 78 15.48 7.31 -0.44
N LEU A 79 14.55 6.82 0.38
CA LEU A 79 14.53 7.13 1.81
C LEU A 79 15.71 6.52 2.57
N GLU A 80 16.25 5.38 2.13
CA GLU A 80 17.49 4.81 2.70
C GLU A 80 18.70 5.71 2.46
N GLU A 81 18.75 6.40 1.32
CA GLU A 81 19.83 7.37 1.00
C GLU A 81 19.68 8.68 1.79
N LEU A 82 18.44 9.12 2.05
CA LEU A 82 18.18 10.37 2.76
C LEU A 82 18.30 10.28 4.29
N TYR A 83 18.01 9.11 4.85
CA TYR A 83 17.93 8.91 6.30
C TYR A 83 18.77 7.70 6.70
N GLU A 84 19.77 7.91 7.53
CA GLU A 84 20.69 6.84 7.99
C GLU A 84 20.07 5.99 9.12
N GLU A 85 19.17 6.58 9.92
CA GLU A 85 18.64 5.90 11.10
C GLU A 85 17.55 4.88 10.75
N LYS A 86 17.52 3.78 11.50
CA LYS A 86 16.50 2.73 11.42
C LYS A 86 16.27 2.22 10.00
N SER A 87 17.37 1.92 9.28
CA SER A 87 17.30 1.29 7.96
C SER A 87 16.37 0.07 7.98
N VAL A 88 15.56 -0.09 6.94
CA VAL A 88 14.72 -1.29 6.73
C VAL A 88 15.37 -2.30 5.79
N ILE A 89 16.58 -1.99 5.29
CA ILE A 89 17.36 -2.88 4.45
C ILE A 89 18.49 -3.48 5.30
N PRO A 90 18.53 -4.82 5.47
CA PRO A 90 19.59 -5.45 6.21
C PRO A 90 20.97 -5.22 5.58
N SER A 91 22.00 -5.02 6.41
CA SER A 91 23.38 -4.83 5.94
C SER A 91 24.03 -6.10 5.37
N SER A 92 23.58 -7.29 5.80
CA SER A 92 24.02 -8.57 5.23
C SER A 92 23.50 -8.73 3.80
N PRO A 93 24.35 -9.00 2.79
CA PRO A 93 23.92 -9.18 1.41
C PRO A 93 22.88 -10.29 1.23
N ILE A 94 23.00 -11.38 1.98
CA ILE A 94 22.05 -12.50 1.94
C ILE A 94 20.68 -12.07 2.48
N LEU A 95 20.65 -11.41 3.65
CA LEU A 95 19.42 -10.94 4.24
C LEU A 95 18.80 -9.80 3.44
N SER A 96 19.61 -8.94 2.83
CA SER A 96 19.12 -7.88 1.92
C SER A 96 18.44 -8.48 0.68
N PHE A 97 19.01 -9.54 0.11
CA PHE A 97 18.40 -10.27 -1.00
C PHE A 97 17.07 -10.92 -0.59
N LEU A 98 17.04 -11.60 0.55
CA LEU A 98 15.80 -12.21 1.07
C LEU A 98 14.74 -11.17 1.40
N ASN A 99 15.15 -10.01 1.93
CA ASN A 99 14.24 -8.89 2.19
C ASN A 99 13.61 -8.37 0.89
N TYR A 100 14.43 -8.18 -0.14
CA TYR A 100 13.94 -7.77 -1.47
C TYR A 100 12.95 -8.80 -2.04
N LEU A 101 13.31 -10.10 -1.97
CA LEU A 101 12.44 -11.18 -2.46
C LEU A 101 11.09 -11.24 -1.73
N LEU A 102 11.09 -11.00 -0.41
CA LEU A 102 9.84 -10.96 0.37
C LEU A 102 9.03 -9.70 0.12
N GLU A 103 9.68 -8.56 -0.11
CA GLU A 103 9.01 -7.34 -0.53
C GLU A 103 8.31 -7.53 -1.88
N ASP A 104 9.03 -8.06 -2.87
CA ASP A 104 8.49 -8.39 -4.20
C ASP A 104 7.31 -9.37 -4.11
N PHE A 105 7.46 -10.43 -3.31
CA PHE A 105 6.38 -11.38 -3.05
C PHE A 105 5.15 -10.70 -2.42
N ALA A 106 5.35 -9.81 -1.46
CA ALA A 106 4.26 -9.08 -0.82
C ALA A 106 3.56 -8.13 -1.79
N ASP A 107 4.31 -7.41 -2.59
CA ASP A 107 3.78 -6.42 -3.52
C ASP A 107 3.08 -7.06 -4.73
N GLU A 108 3.61 -8.15 -5.26
CA GLU A 108 3.15 -8.75 -6.51
C GLU A 108 2.22 -9.97 -6.32
N TRP A 109 2.37 -10.70 -5.21
CA TRP A 109 1.59 -11.94 -4.99
C TRP A 109 0.54 -11.80 -3.90
N THR A 110 0.85 -11.23 -2.74
CA THR A 110 -0.15 -11.12 -1.68
C THR A 110 -1.27 -10.12 -2.02
N THR A 111 -0.97 -9.12 -2.83
CA THR A 111 -1.98 -8.19 -3.37
C THR A 111 -2.99 -8.87 -4.28
N LYS A 112 -2.64 -10.01 -4.93
CA LYS A 112 -3.60 -10.81 -5.70
C LYS A 112 -4.65 -11.45 -4.80
N TYR A 113 -4.25 -11.93 -3.60
CA TYR A 113 -5.23 -12.40 -2.60
C TYR A 113 -6.18 -11.28 -2.18
N MET A 114 -5.64 -10.10 -1.88
CA MET A 114 -6.46 -8.94 -1.52
C MET A 114 -7.47 -8.61 -2.62
N PHE A 115 -7.04 -8.62 -3.89
CA PHE A 115 -7.91 -8.33 -5.03
C PHE A 115 -9.02 -9.38 -5.19
N HIS A 116 -8.66 -10.68 -5.05
CA HIS A 116 -9.64 -11.77 -5.06
C HIS A 116 -10.68 -11.59 -3.96
N TYR A 117 -10.27 -11.50 -2.70
CA TYR A 117 -11.21 -11.38 -1.58
C TYR A 117 -12.03 -10.09 -1.60
N ARG A 118 -11.54 -9.03 -2.18
CA ARG A 118 -12.26 -7.76 -2.28
C ARG A 118 -13.36 -7.77 -3.37
N TRP A 119 -13.17 -8.55 -4.45
CA TRP A 119 -14.01 -8.40 -5.64
C TRP A 119 -14.69 -9.68 -6.12
N TYR A 120 -14.25 -10.86 -5.68
CA TYR A 120 -14.83 -12.13 -6.10
C TYR A 120 -16.14 -12.45 -5.37
N PHE A 121 -16.26 -12.14 -4.09
CA PHE A 121 -17.46 -12.36 -3.30
C PHE A 121 -18.36 -11.12 -3.34
N ASN A 122 -19.66 -11.32 -3.60
CA ASN A 122 -20.62 -10.22 -3.76
C ASN A 122 -20.70 -9.32 -2.53
N GLU A 123 -20.73 -9.89 -1.32
CA GLU A 123 -20.81 -9.13 -0.07
C GLU A 123 -19.58 -8.25 0.13
N ASP A 124 -18.40 -8.77 -0.19
CA ASP A 124 -17.14 -8.01 -0.09
C ASP A 124 -17.07 -6.93 -1.16
N ALA A 125 -17.50 -7.21 -2.39
CA ALA A 125 -17.57 -6.24 -3.47
C ALA A 125 -18.54 -5.09 -3.14
N ASP A 126 -19.70 -5.40 -2.55
CA ASP A 126 -20.69 -4.39 -2.11
C ASP A 126 -20.14 -3.48 -1.00
N ASN A 127 -19.36 -4.05 -0.08
CA ASN A 127 -18.69 -3.26 0.95
C ASN A 127 -17.54 -2.42 0.36
N ALA A 128 -16.72 -3.02 -0.49
CA ALA A 128 -15.57 -2.37 -1.10
C ALA A 128 -15.95 -1.18 -1.98
N LYS A 129 -17.01 -1.29 -2.78
CA LYS A 129 -17.46 -0.18 -3.63
C LYS A 129 -17.82 1.06 -2.83
N LYS A 130 -18.55 0.90 -1.72
CA LYS A 130 -18.93 2.00 -0.83
C LYS A 130 -17.71 2.62 -0.15
N MET A 131 -16.85 1.78 0.40
CA MET A 131 -15.60 2.22 1.04
C MET A 131 -14.72 3.03 0.07
N LEU A 132 -14.58 2.58 -1.17
CA LEU A 132 -13.73 3.26 -2.15
C LEU A 132 -14.29 4.62 -2.58
N VAL A 133 -15.62 4.74 -2.74
CA VAL A 133 -16.24 6.03 -3.04
C VAL A 133 -16.03 7.01 -1.88
N LEU A 134 -16.29 6.58 -0.63
CA LEU A 134 -16.13 7.43 0.54
C LEU A 134 -14.69 7.88 0.79
N GLN A 135 -13.70 7.15 0.29
CA GLN A 135 -12.30 7.59 0.34
C GLN A 135 -12.01 8.79 -0.57
N HIS A 136 -12.80 8.97 -1.62
CA HIS A 136 -12.66 10.10 -2.54
C HIS A 136 -13.54 11.28 -2.13
N LYS A 137 -14.74 11.01 -1.66
CA LYS A 137 -15.71 12.04 -1.30
C LYS A 137 -16.58 11.57 -0.13
N ILE A 138 -16.44 12.21 1.03
CA ILE A 138 -17.20 11.88 2.24
C ILE A 138 -18.61 12.45 2.17
N ASP A 139 -18.75 13.66 1.61
CA ASP A 139 -20.03 14.34 1.43
C ASP A 139 -20.62 13.97 0.06
N ILE A 140 -21.26 12.81 0.01
CA ILE A 140 -21.90 12.26 -1.19
C ILE A 140 -23.27 11.67 -0.80
N ASP A 141 -24.29 11.93 -1.60
CA ASP A 141 -25.60 11.32 -1.40
C ASP A 141 -25.61 9.83 -1.78
N ASP A 142 -26.57 9.09 -1.23
CA ASP A 142 -26.64 7.63 -1.38
C ASP A 142 -26.82 7.19 -2.85
N GLU A 143 -27.54 7.94 -3.66
CA GLU A 143 -27.76 7.62 -5.07
C GLU A 143 -26.45 7.75 -5.86
N SER A 144 -25.77 8.88 -5.72
CA SER A 144 -24.46 9.12 -6.33
C SER A 144 -23.41 8.11 -5.82
N MET A 145 -23.41 7.81 -4.52
CA MET A 145 -22.51 6.81 -3.93
C MET A 145 -22.72 5.43 -4.58
N ASN A 146 -23.95 5.00 -4.77
CA ASN A 146 -24.23 3.72 -5.41
C ASN A 146 -23.83 3.73 -6.89
N GLN A 147 -24.15 4.78 -7.65
CA GLN A 147 -23.79 4.89 -9.06
C GLN A 147 -22.27 4.84 -9.27
N PHE A 148 -21.49 5.63 -8.54
CA PHE A 148 -20.03 5.61 -8.63
C PHE A 148 -19.44 4.28 -8.12
N GLY A 149 -20.02 3.74 -7.05
CA GLY A 149 -19.62 2.46 -6.50
C GLY A 149 -19.79 1.32 -7.50
N ASP A 150 -20.93 1.28 -8.22
CA ASP A 150 -21.21 0.26 -9.23
C ASP A 150 -20.23 0.36 -10.41
N ILE A 151 -19.90 1.56 -10.87
CA ILE A 151 -18.90 1.77 -11.92
C ILE A 151 -17.52 1.24 -11.48
N ILE A 152 -17.13 1.49 -10.22
CA ILE A 152 -15.87 0.98 -9.66
C ILE A 152 -15.91 -0.54 -9.58
N ALA A 153 -17.00 -1.11 -9.01
CA ALA A 153 -17.16 -2.54 -8.84
C ALA A 153 -17.11 -3.27 -10.18
N ASP A 154 -17.91 -2.84 -11.16
CA ASP A 154 -17.93 -3.44 -12.49
C ASP A 154 -16.56 -3.45 -13.14
N ARG A 155 -15.85 -2.33 -13.07
CA ARG A 155 -14.49 -2.25 -13.60
C ARG A 155 -13.55 -3.25 -12.93
N GLN A 156 -13.63 -3.42 -11.62
CA GLN A 156 -12.70 -4.29 -10.88
C GLN A 156 -13.09 -5.76 -11.01
N ILE A 157 -14.36 -6.10 -10.94
CA ILE A 157 -14.87 -7.46 -11.14
C ILE A 157 -14.47 -7.97 -12.52
N ASN A 158 -14.67 -7.16 -13.56
CA ASN A 158 -14.26 -7.48 -14.93
C ASN A 158 -12.73 -7.65 -15.11
N ARG A 159 -11.93 -7.35 -14.09
CA ARG A 159 -10.46 -7.50 -14.09
C ARG A 159 -9.97 -8.63 -13.17
N LEU A 160 -10.84 -9.42 -12.57
CA LEU A 160 -10.46 -10.56 -11.73
C LEU A 160 -9.53 -11.54 -12.45
N TRP A 161 -9.69 -11.70 -13.77
CA TRP A 161 -8.81 -12.53 -14.60
C TRP A 161 -7.34 -12.08 -14.59
N VAL A 162 -7.04 -10.79 -14.37
CA VAL A 162 -5.67 -10.26 -14.32
C VAL A 162 -4.88 -10.87 -13.15
N VAL A 163 -5.58 -11.16 -12.06
CA VAL A 163 -4.99 -11.82 -10.87
C VAL A 163 -5.23 -13.33 -10.87
N GLY A 164 -5.76 -13.88 -11.96
CA GLY A 164 -6.04 -15.30 -12.09
C GLY A 164 -7.23 -15.79 -11.24
N SER A 165 -8.13 -14.88 -10.83
CA SER A 165 -9.29 -15.19 -9.99
C SER A 165 -10.50 -15.53 -10.86
N ASN A 166 -11.04 -16.73 -10.68
CA ASN A 166 -12.25 -17.27 -11.32
C ASN A 166 -12.76 -18.46 -10.51
N ASP A 167 -13.87 -19.07 -10.92
CA ASP A 167 -14.51 -20.18 -10.20
C ASP A 167 -13.61 -21.42 -10.09
N ASP A 168 -12.79 -21.70 -11.10
CA ASP A 168 -11.87 -22.84 -11.10
C ASP A 168 -10.71 -22.65 -10.12
N THR A 169 -10.25 -21.41 -9.95
CA THR A 169 -9.07 -21.09 -9.14
C THR A 169 -9.41 -20.61 -7.72
N ALA A 170 -10.65 -20.22 -7.45
CA ALA A 170 -11.06 -19.64 -6.16
C ALA A 170 -10.67 -20.50 -4.95
N LYS A 171 -10.91 -21.82 -5.04
CA LYS A 171 -10.55 -22.77 -3.98
C LYS A 171 -9.03 -22.85 -3.76
N LEU A 172 -8.25 -22.79 -4.83
CA LEU A 172 -6.78 -22.81 -4.74
C LEU A 172 -6.26 -21.52 -4.11
N ILE A 173 -6.84 -20.37 -4.49
CA ILE A 173 -6.50 -19.06 -3.91
C ILE A 173 -6.78 -19.05 -2.41
N ASP A 174 -7.95 -19.52 -1.99
CA ASP A 174 -8.32 -19.63 -0.57
C ASP A 174 -7.36 -20.52 0.23
N GLN A 175 -7.03 -21.70 -0.29
CA GLN A 175 -6.07 -22.62 0.33
C GLN A 175 -4.67 -22.00 0.43
N SER A 176 -4.23 -21.34 -0.62
CA SER A 176 -2.92 -20.68 -0.67
C SER A 176 -2.84 -19.53 0.33
N TYR A 177 -3.88 -18.71 0.41
CA TYR A 177 -3.94 -17.61 1.38
C TYR A 177 -3.97 -18.10 2.83
N LYS A 178 -4.78 -19.10 3.14
CA LYS A 178 -4.81 -19.73 4.48
C LYS A 178 -3.47 -20.32 4.88
N ARG A 179 -2.78 -20.98 3.92
CA ARG A 179 -1.40 -21.46 4.14
C ARG A 179 -0.43 -20.31 4.45
N TYR A 180 -0.50 -19.24 3.65
CA TYR A 180 0.31 -18.04 3.89
C TYR A 180 0.07 -17.48 5.30
N LEU A 181 -1.18 -17.29 5.70
CA LEU A 181 -1.53 -16.78 7.03
C LEU A 181 -1.01 -17.71 8.14
N SER A 182 -1.11 -19.03 7.96
CA SER A 182 -0.61 -20.00 8.94
C SER A 182 0.92 -19.95 9.08
N LEU A 183 1.65 -19.78 7.97
CA LEU A 183 3.10 -19.62 7.99
C LEU A 183 3.49 -18.33 8.70
N MET A 184 2.83 -17.21 8.38
CA MET A 184 3.06 -15.92 9.03
C MET A 184 2.75 -15.97 10.53
N GLU A 185 1.61 -16.56 10.92
CA GLU A 185 1.24 -16.72 12.33
C GLU A 185 2.27 -17.53 13.11
N ASN A 186 2.73 -18.65 12.56
CA ASN A 186 3.75 -19.48 13.21
C ASN A 186 5.09 -18.76 13.33
N HIS A 187 5.49 -18.03 12.31
CA HIS A 187 6.73 -17.24 12.32
C HIS A 187 6.67 -16.11 13.37
N LEU A 188 5.60 -15.32 13.34
CA LEU A 188 5.45 -14.14 14.20
C LEU A 188 5.13 -14.46 15.68
N LYS A 189 4.85 -15.72 16.02
CA LYS A 189 4.78 -16.15 17.43
C LYS A 189 6.09 -16.01 18.17
N PHE A 190 7.20 -16.28 17.47
CA PHE A 190 8.54 -16.35 18.07
C PHE A 190 9.41 -15.18 17.65
N LEU A 191 9.17 -14.60 16.48
CA LEU A 191 9.98 -13.57 15.87
C LEU A 191 9.11 -12.35 15.58
N PRO A 192 9.40 -11.20 16.19
CA PRO A 192 8.60 -9.98 15.98
C PRO A 192 8.72 -9.44 14.56
N PHE A 193 9.78 -9.84 13.82
CA PHE A 193 10.06 -9.43 12.44
C PHE A 193 10.44 -10.64 11.59
N MET A 194 10.35 -10.51 10.27
CA MET A 194 10.62 -11.63 9.34
C MET A 194 12.01 -12.23 9.46
N PHE A 195 13.03 -11.44 9.77
CA PHE A 195 14.43 -11.90 9.89
C PHE A 195 15.04 -11.73 11.28
N CYS A 196 14.25 -11.71 12.33
CA CYS A 196 14.73 -11.49 13.71
C CYS A 196 15.53 -10.18 13.92
N LEU A 197 15.51 -9.29 12.96
CA LEU A 197 16.22 -8.02 13.03
C LEU A 197 15.22 -6.90 13.22
N LEU A 198 15.56 -5.92 14.05
CA LEU A 198 14.81 -4.66 14.22
C LEU A 198 14.61 -3.89 12.90
N TYR A 199 15.11 -4.41 11.79
CA TYR A 199 15.28 -3.75 10.50
C TYR A 199 14.53 -4.42 9.35
N THR A 200 13.54 -5.26 9.61
CA THR A 200 12.71 -5.86 8.56
C THR A 200 11.28 -5.33 8.63
N SER A 201 10.58 -5.33 7.50
CA SER A 201 9.21 -4.81 7.34
C SER A 201 8.36 -4.87 8.61
N PRO A 202 7.76 -3.77 9.06
CA PRO A 202 6.95 -3.77 10.27
C PRO A 202 5.82 -4.78 10.13
N SER A 203 5.67 -5.63 11.15
CA SER A 203 4.54 -6.53 11.27
C SER A 203 3.24 -5.71 11.44
N PRO A 204 2.09 -6.19 10.97
CA PRO A 204 0.79 -5.57 11.29
C PRO A 204 0.57 -5.34 12.79
N ARG A 205 1.25 -6.08 13.67
CA ARG A 205 1.22 -5.90 15.14
C ARG A 205 1.96 -4.66 15.61
N ASP A 206 2.95 -4.19 14.86
CA ASP A 206 3.70 -2.98 15.21
C ASP A 206 2.92 -1.71 14.86
N LEU A 207 1.87 -1.84 14.07
CA LEU A 207 0.95 -0.77 13.71
C LEU A 207 -0.13 -0.51 14.78
N ALA A 208 -0.28 -1.41 15.74
CA ALA A 208 -1.31 -1.35 16.81
C ALA A 208 -0.80 -0.72 18.11
N ARG A 209 0.43 -0.21 18.16
CA ARG A 209 1.04 0.52 19.29
C ARG A 209 1.36 2.00 18.92
#